data_a5e59cc20eaec974cf958821e1ac8f84
#
_entry.id   a5e59cc20eaec974cf958821e1ac8f84
#
_cell.length_a   1.000
_cell.length_b   1.000
_cell.length_c   1.000
_cell.angle_alpha   90.00
_cell.angle_beta   90.00
_cell.angle_gamma   90.00
#
_symmetry.space_group_name_H-M   'P 1'
#
loop_
_entity.id
_entity.type
_entity.pdbx_description
1 polymer ?
#
loop_
_entity_poly.entity_id
_entity_poly.type
_entity_poly.pdbx_seq_one_letter_code
_entity_poly.pdbx_strand_id
1 'polypeptide(L)'
;MDDEKATRKAMPHVCVTDGKHHVRKFLREVLSEFSFTIYECVEVGELSAALDARPPDLVILGLTAGGIAAGEMLRTLAAKDFDGKVLPFAQRDSAVIESIHELAEQLGISLLPPLLMPFSNERLRESIAILLPEGSSGPLVDMAEAVRGG
;
A
#
# COMPACT_ATOMS: atom_id res chain seq x y z
N MET A 1 24.06 -5.63 16.56
CA MET A 1 23.61 -4.85 16.62
C MET A 1 23.00 -4.17 15.52
N ASP A 2 23.67 -3.57 14.77
CA ASP A 2 23.09 -2.91 13.70
C ASP A 2 22.39 -3.84 12.79
N ASP A 3 22.87 -4.98 12.64
CA ASP A 3 22.28 -5.95 11.79
C ASP A 3 20.89 -6.22 12.22
N GLU A 4 20.66 -6.37 13.40
CA GLU A 4 19.39 -6.66 13.86
C GLU A 4 18.53 -5.53 13.65
N LYS A 5 19.00 -4.36 13.82
CA LYS A 5 18.18 -3.26 13.63
C LYS A 5 17.81 -3.23 12.20
N ALA A 6 18.71 -3.48 11.35
CA ALA A 6 18.42 -3.45 9.95
C ALA A 6 17.37 -4.49 9.66
N THR A 7 17.50 -5.63 10.26
CA THR A 7 16.57 -6.68 10.01
C THR A 7 15.19 -6.29 10.46
N ARG A 8 15.07 -5.68 11.59
CA ARG A 8 13.80 -5.31 12.04
C ARG A 8 13.24 -4.26 11.17
N LYS A 9 14.06 -3.38 10.66
CA LYS A 9 13.59 -2.37 9.82
C LYS A 9 13.10 -2.96 8.55
N ALA A 10 13.49 -4.19 8.28
CA ALA A 10 13.04 -4.82 7.06
C ALA A 10 11.56 -5.18 7.15
N MET A 11 10.92 -5.01 8.29
CA MET A 11 9.49 -5.26 8.36
C MET A 11 8.75 -3.97 8.04
N PRO A 12 8.25 -3.84 6.84
CA PRO A 12 7.59 -2.61 6.44
C PRO A 12 6.27 -2.39 7.16
N HIS A 13 5.91 -1.15 7.34
CA HIS A 13 4.65 -0.79 7.94
C HIS A 13 3.71 -0.36 6.79
N VAL A 14 2.57 -1.00 6.72
CA VAL A 14 1.60 -0.75 5.67
C VAL A 14 0.31 -0.26 6.29
N CYS A 15 -0.18 0.88 5.83
CA CYS A 15 -1.43 1.44 6.31
C CYS A 15 -2.49 1.21 5.26
N VAL A 16 -3.60 0.62 5.64
CA VAL A 16 -4.69 0.35 4.71
C VAL A 16 -5.80 1.33 4.99
N THR A 17 -6.20 2.10 3.98
CA THR A 17 -7.29 3.04 4.14
C THR A 17 -8.36 2.71 3.11
N ASP A 18 -9.55 2.48 3.51
CA ASP A 18 -10.68 2.32 2.59
C ASP A 18 -11.90 2.49 3.47
N GLY A 19 -12.91 3.12 2.96
CA GLY A 19 -14.09 3.37 3.75
C GLY A 19 -14.89 2.13 4.05
N LYS A 20 -14.67 1.05 3.32
CA LYS A 20 -15.45 -0.16 3.51
C LYS A 20 -14.71 -1.17 4.35
N HIS A 21 -15.35 -1.58 5.44
CA HIS A 21 -14.71 -2.51 6.37
C HIS A 21 -14.32 -3.81 5.69
N HIS A 22 -15.17 -4.37 4.87
CA HIS A 22 -14.87 -5.67 4.26
C HIS A 22 -13.69 -5.57 3.29
N VAL A 23 -13.46 -4.39 2.71
CA VAL A 23 -12.34 -4.22 1.81
C VAL A 23 -11.06 -4.17 2.63
N ARG A 24 -11.08 -3.45 3.76
CA ARG A 24 -9.91 -3.38 4.61
C ARG A 24 -9.57 -4.76 5.14
N LYS A 25 -10.58 -5.54 5.53
CA LYS A 25 -10.35 -6.87 6.04
C LYS A 25 -9.74 -7.75 4.98
N PHE A 26 -10.25 -7.68 3.75
CA PHE A 26 -9.73 -8.46 2.65
C PHE A 26 -8.26 -8.10 2.40
N LEU A 27 -7.92 -6.82 2.39
CA LEU A 27 -6.56 -6.40 2.15
C LEU A 27 -5.62 -6.87 3.25
N ARG A 28 -6.09 -6.83 4.50
CA ARG A 28 -5.26 -7.31 5.58
C ARG A 28 -5.01 -8.79 5.43
N GLU A 29 -5.99 -9.53 5.00
CA GLU A 29 -5.84 -10.96 4.85
C GLU A 29 -4.84 -11.30 3.74
N VAL A 30 -4.93 -10.65 2.59
CA VAL A 30 -4.02 -10.97 1.51
C VAL A 30 -2.61 -10.49 1.83
N LEU A 31 -2.47 -9.42 2.61
CA LEU A 31 -1.16 -8.93 2.94
C LEU A 31 -0.53 -9.70 4.09
N SER A 32 -1.32 -10.49 4.81
CA SER A 32 -0.80 -11.20 5.94
C SER A 32 0.21 -12.29 5.55
N GLU A 33 0.29 -12.59 4.27
CA GLU A 33 1.26 -13.56 3.81
C GLU A 33 2.66 -12.97 3.85
N PHE A 34 2.78 -11.66 3.96
CA PHE A 34 4.07 -11.01 3.98
C PHE A 34 4.42 -10.55 5.38
N SER A 35 5.68 -10.31 5.63
CA SER A 35 6.10 -9.89 6.97
C SER A 35 5.96 -8.39 7.10
N PHE A 36 4.75 -7.92 7.11
CA PHE A 36 4.44 -6.50 7.23
C PHE A 36 3.75 -6.24 8.56
N THR A 37 3.91 -5.03 9.06
CA THR A 37 3.09 -4.55 10.16
C THR A 37 1.96 -3.80 9.51
N ILE A 38 0.73 -4.30 9.63
CA ILE A 38 -0.41 -3.75 8.92
C ILE A 38 -1.35 -3.10 9.90
N TYR A 39 -1.82 -1.90 9.58
CA TYR A 39 -2.84 -1.26 10.40
C TYR A 39 -3.80 -0.49 9.49
N GLU A 40 -4.95 -0.14 10.03
CA GLU A 40 -5.99 0.50 9.26
C GLU A 40 -6.20 1.91 9.74
N CYS A 41 -6.42 2.84 8.82
CA CYS A 41 -6.79 4.19 9.16
C CYS A 41 -8.07 4.49 8.39
N VAL A 42 -9.17 4.60 9.08
CA VAL A 42 -10.47 4.82 8.46
C VAL A 42 -10.71 6.31 8.26
N GLU A 43 -10.26 7.13 9.21
CA GLU A 43 -10.49 8.55 9.12
C GLU A 43 -9.19 9.30 9.03
N VAL A 44 -9.29 10.51 8.51
CA VAL A 44 -8.14 11.35 8.31
C VAL A 44 -7.37 11.57 9.60
N GLY A 45 -8.09 11.69 10.71
CA GLY A 45 -7.42 11.90 12.00
C GLY A 45 -6.54 10.74 12.38
N GLU A 46 -6.97 9.52 12.06
CA GLU A 46 -6.19 8.35 12.37
C GLU A 46 -4.94 8.32 11.52
N LEU A 47 -5.07 8.70 10.26
CA LEU A 47 -3.93 8.71 9.36
C LEU A 47 -2.94 9.78 9.83
N SER A 48 -3.43 10.94 10.22
CA SER A 48 -2.59 12.01 10.66
C SER A 48 -1.81 11.59 11.91
N ALA A 49 -2.47 10.92 12.84
CA ALA A 49 -1.82 10.46 14.05
C ALA A 49 -0.75 9.40 13.74
N ALA A 50 -1.05 8.52 12.81
CA ALA A 50 -0.11 7.50 12.43
C ALA A 50 1.13 8.12 11.79
N LEU A 51 0.94 9.13 10.97
CA LEU A 51 2.05 9.79 10.30
C LEU A 51 2.95 10.49 11.33
N ASP A 52 2.36 11.03 12.38
CA ASP A 52 3.14 11.69 13.40
C ASP A 52 3.90 10.69 14.27
N ALA A 53 3.28 9.56 14.55
CA ALA A 53 3.91 8.57 15.40
C ALA A 53 5.00 7.79 14.68
N ARG A 54 4.67 7.24 13.56
CA ARG A 54 5.64 6.50 12.75
C ARG A 54 5.08 6.37 11.35
N PRO A 55 5.58 7.12 10.40
CA PRO A 55 5.02 7.08 9.05
C PRO A 55 5.15 5.68 8.46
N PRO A 56 4.13 5.21 7.79
CA PRO A 56 4.21 3.90 7.16
C PRO A 56 5.10 3.95 5.94
N ASP A 57 5.54 2.78 5.48
CA ASP A 57 6.35 2.70 4.28
C ASP A 57 5.43 2.72 3.05
N LEU A 58 4.20 2.24 3.23
CA LEU A 58 3.25 2.19 2.14
C LEU A 58 1.86 2.52 2.66
N VAL A 59 1.14 3.35 1.95
CA VAL A 59 -0.26 3.60 2.25
C VAL A 59 -1.05 3.01 1.08
N ILE A 60 -1.96 2.07 1.36
CA ILE A 60 -2.85 1.57 0.32
C ILE A 60 -4.08 2.45 0.39
N LEU A 61 -4.25 3.27 -0.64
CA LEU A 61 -5.31 4.25 -0.69
C LEU A 61 -6.52 3.65 -1.35
N GLY A 62 -7.51 3.27 -0.56
CA GLY A 62 -8.68 2.61 -1.10
C GLY A 62 -9.63 3.59 -1.73
N LEU A 63 -10.09 3.27 -2.92
CA LEU A 63 -10.99 4.11 -3.67
C LEU A 63 -12.38 3.51 -3.82
N THR A 64 -12.65 2.39 -3.15
CA THR A 64 -13.91 1.71 -3.40
C THR A 64 -15.11 2.44 -2.77
N ALA A 65 -14.85 3.32 -1.81
CA ALA A 65 -15.92 4.07 -1.18
C ALA A 65 -16.08 5.46 -1.78
N GLY A 66 -15.40 5.73 -2.88
CA GLY A 66 -15.52 7.02 -3.53
C GLY A 66 -14.27 7.85 -3.37
N GLY A 67 -14.23 8.99 -3.98
CA GLY A 67 -13.02 9.78 -4.05
C GLY A 67 -12.87 10.87 -3.01
N ILE A 68 -13.93 11.23 -2.33
CA ILE A 68 -13.86 12.34 -1.38
C ILE A 68 -12.94 12.01 -0.22
N ALA A 69 -13.16 10.87 0.40
CA ALA A 69 -12.34 10.49 1.53
C ALA A 69 -10.90 10.23 1.09
N ALA A 70 -10.72 9.62 -0.07
CA ALA A 70 -9.38 9.35 -0.58
C ALA A 70 -8.65 10.66 -0.84
N GLY A 71 -9.37 11.67 -1.36
CA GLY A 71 -8.76 12.96 -1.59
C GLY A 71 -8.30 13.61 -0.31
N GLU A 72 -9.08 13.46 0.75
CA GLU A 72 -8.70 14.04 2.03
C GLU A 72 -7.47 13.32 2.58
N MET A 73 -7.39 12.02 2.37
CA MET A 73 -6.23 11.26 2.81
C MET A 73 -4.98 11.75 2.06
N LEU A 74 -5.11 11.99 0.76
CA LEU A 74 -3.98 12.47 -0.01
C LEU A 74 -3.53 13.85 0.47
N ARG A 75 -4.47 14.72 0.77
CA ARG A 75 -4.12 16.04 1.24
C ARG A 75 -3.41 15.96 2.58
N THR A 76 -3.82 15.03 3.42
CA THR A 76 -3.18 14.84 4.71
C THR A 76 -1.76 14.33 4.52
N LEU A 77 -1.57 13.40 3.58
CA LEU A 77 -0.24 12.89 3.31
C LEU A 77 0.67 14.01 2.83
N ALA A 78 0.16 14.87 1.96
CA ALA A 78 0.94 15.97 1.45
C ALA A 78 1.28 16.98 2.55
N ALA A 79 0.32 17.26 3.42
CA ALA A 79 0.53 18.22 4.48
C ALA A 79 1.57 17.74 5.49
N LYS A 80 1.73 16.42 5.61
CA LYS A 80 2.70 15.86 6.54
C LYS A 80 4.01 15.49 5.83
N ASP A 81 4.16 15.91 4.60
CA ASP A 81 5.37 15.62 3.83
C ASP A 81 5.68 14.13 3.78
N PHE A 82 4.67 13.33 3.56
CA PHE A 82 4.84 11.88 3.49
C PHE A 82 5.73 11.52 2.31
N ASP A 83 6.81 10.80 2.56
CA ASP A 83 7.71 10.43 1.50
C ASP A 83 7.69 8.94 1.22
N GLY A 84 6.77 8.20 1.77
CA GLY A 84 6.63 6.79 1.44
C GLY A 84 5.90 6.61 0.13
N LYS A 85 5.40 5.40 -0.09
CA LYS A 85 4.72 5.11 -1.34
C LYS A 85 3.22 5.03 -1.12
N VAL A 86 2.47 5.37 -2.15
CA VAL A 86 1.01 5.32 -2.09
C VAL A 86 0.53 4.43 -3.20
N LEU A 87 -0.21 3.39 -2.86
CA LEU A 87 -0.74 2.43 -3.83
C LEU A 87 -2.26 2.59 -3.89
N PRO A 88 -2.80 3.10 -5.00
CA PRO A 88 -4.25 3.19 -5.11
C PRO A 88 -4.85 1.80 -5.30
N PHE A 89 -5.99 1.54 -4.67
CA PHE A 89 -6.66 0.26 -4.78
C PHE A 89 -8.10 0.53 -5.22
N ALA A 90 -8.51 0.01 -6.34
CA ALA A 90 -9.80 0.35 -6.91
C ALA A 90 -10.36 -0.77 -7.75
N GLN A 91 -11.61 -0.60 -8.13
CA GLN A 91 -12.21 -1.51 -9.07
C GLN A 91 -11.74 -1.12 -10.45
N ARG A 92 -11.73 -2.09 -11.34
CA ARG A 92 -11.11 -1.93 -12.65
C ARG A 92 -11.59 -0.73 -13.45
N ASP A 93 -12.82 -0.41 -13.40
CA ASP A 93 -13.33 0.69 -14.20
C ASP A 93 -13.72 1.88 -13.34
N SER A 94 -13.07 2.10 -12.23
CA SER A 94 -13.42 3.19 -11.35
C SER A 94 -13.04 4.53 -11.97
N ALA A 95 -13.99 5.45 -12.01
CA ALA A 95 -13.73 6.77 -12.53
C ALA A 95 -12.93 7.60 -11.54
N VAL A 96 -12.83 7.15 -10.29
CA VAL A 96 -12.15 7.89 -9.27
C VAL A 96 -10.65 7.88 -9.47
N ILE A 97 -10.13 6.85 -10.14
CA ILE A 97 -8.70 6.70 -10.32
C ILE A 97 -8.08 7.93 -10.96
N GLU A 98 -8.68 8.42 -12.02
CA GLU A 98 -8.14 9.53 -12.74
C GLU A 98 -8.13 10.80 -11.90
N SER A 99 -9.20 11.07 -11.20
CA SER A 99 -9.26 12.27 -10.39
C SER A 99 -8.27 12.20 -9.24
N ILE A 100 -8.04 11.02 -8.69
CA ILE A 100 -7.08 10.88 -7.60
C ILE A 100 -5.66 11.06 -8.16
N HIS A 101 -5.42 10.59 -9.37
CA HIS A 101 -4.11 10.73 -9.98
C HIS A 101 -3.83 12.22 -10.21
N GLU A 102 -4.80 12.97 -10.68
CA GLU A 102 -4.62 14.37 -10.91
C GLU A 102 -4.38 15.12 -9.60
N LEU A 103 -5.12 14.76 -8.57
CA LEU A 103 -4.93 15.41 -7.28
C LEU A 103 -3.54 15.12 -6.74
N ALA A 104 -3.09 13.87 -6.87
CA ALA A 104 -1.76 13.51 -6.39
C ALA A 104 -0.70 14.32 -7.10
N GLU A 105 -0.86 14.53 -8.40
CA GLU A 105 0.09 15.31 -9.13
C GLU A 105 0.12 16.74 -8.62
N GLN A 106 -1.03 17.32 -8.35
CA GLN A 106 -1.11 18.67 -7.85
C GLN A 106 -0.46 18.78 -6.48
N LEU A 107 -0.54 17.73 -5.69
CA LEU A 107 0.01 17.75 -4.36
C LEU A 107 1.47 17.29 -4.29
N GLY A 108 2.02 16.87 -5.40
CA GLY A 108 3.40 16.42 -5.43
C GLY A 108 3.60 15.02 -4.86
N ILE A 109 2.54 14.20 -4.84
CA ILE A 109 2.63 12.85 -4.35
C ILE A 109 2.76 11.88 -5.50
N SER A 110 3.74 10.98 -5.43
CA SER A 110 3.92 9.98 -6.46
C SER A 110 3.10 8.76 -6.12
N LEU A 111 2.23 8.36 -7.01
CA LEU A 111 1.43 7.17 -6.81
C LEU A 111 2.07 6.00 -7.54
N LEU A 112 1.96 4.82 -6.95
CA LEU A 112 2.33 3.61 -7.66
C LEU A 112 1.20 3.27 -8.64
N PRO A 113 1.45 2.44 -9.62
CA PRO A 113 0.36 2.03 -10.52
C PRO A 113 -0.74 1.38 -9.70
N PRO A 114 -1.99 1.66 -9.99
CA PRO A 114 -3.08 1.17 -9.15
C PRO A 114 -3.22 -0.34 -9.16
N LEU A 115 -3.60 -0.89 -8.04
CA LEU A 115 -3.91 -2.31 -7.94
C LEU A 115 -5.41 -2.41 -8.17
N LEU A 116 -5.80 -3.06 -9.26
CA LEU A 116 -7.20 -3.11 -9.65
C LEU A 116 -7.82 -4.45 -9.34
N MET A 117 -9.03 -4.44 -8.84
CA MET A 117 -9.75 -5.67 -8.54
C MET A 117 -10.44 -6.17 -9.77
N PRO A 118 -10.50 -7.44 -9.97
CA PRO A 118 -9.83 -8.48 -9.17
C PRO A 118 -8.36 -8.59 -9.57
N PHE A 119 -7.52 -9.03 -8.66
CA PHE A 119 -6.11 -9.15 -8.99
C PHE A 119 -5.60 -10.53 -8.58
N SER A 120 -4.49 -10.94 -9.18
CA SER A 120 -3.88 -12.21 -8.86
C SER A 120 -2.82 -11.98 -7.80
N ASN A 121 -2.36 -13.06 -7.18
CA ASN A 121 -1.30 -12.93 -6.21
C ASN A 121 -0.06 -12.35 -6.86
N GLU A 122 0.17 -12.70 -8.11
CA GLU A 122 1.31 -12.21 -8.83
C GLU A 122 1.22 -10.71 -8.99
N ARG A 123 0.03 -10.20 -9.34
CA ARG A 123 -0.12 -8.78 -9.52
C ARG A 123 0.06 -8.06 -8.18
N LEU A 124 -0.45 -8.64 -7.10
CA LEU A 124 -0.29 -8.05 -5.79
C LEU A 124 1.20 -7.96 -5.46
N ARG A 125 1.96 -9.02 -5.72
CA ARG A 125 3.37 -9.00 -5.40
C ARG A 125 4.08 -7.94 -6.21
N GLU A 126 3.70 -7.75 -7.45
CA GLU A 126 4.30 -6.72 -8.28
C GLU A 126 4.03 -5.36 -7.69
N SER A 127 2.81 -5.13 -7.20
CA SER A 127 2.43 -3.83 -6.66
C SER A 127 3.20 -3.49 -5.39
N ILE A 128 3.54 -4.49 -4.59
CA ILE A 128 4.22 -4.23 -3.34
C ILE A 128 5.69 -4.61 -3.38
N ALA A 129 6.20 -4.90 -4.56
CA ALA A 129 7.58 -5.38 -4.69
C ALA A 129 8.60 -4.46 -4.07
N ILE A 130 8.33 -3.18 -4.08
CA ILE A 130 9.24 -2.21 -3.55
C ILE A 130 9.45 -2.39 -2.05
N LEU A 131 8.56 -3.06 -1.37
CA LEU A 131 8.69 -3.29 0.05
C LEU A 131 9.31 -4.64 0.38
N LEU A 132 9.44 -5.49 -0.60
CA LEU A 132 9.94 -6.83 -0.34
C LEU A 132 11.45 -6.86 -0.39
N PRO A 133 12.08 -7.60 0.50
CA PRO A 133 13.53 -7.70 0.46
C PRO A 133 13.94 -8.33 -0.84
N GLU A 134 15.04 -7.95 -1.37
CA GLU A 134 15.53 -8.51 -2.58
C GLU A 134 15.57 -9.98 -2.51
N GLY A 135 16.03 -10.53 -1.46
CA GLY A 135 16.10 -11.93 -1.38
C GLY A 135 14.76 -12.61 -1.41
N SER A 136 13.76 -11.98 -0.93
CA SER A 136 12.49 -12.62 -0.87
C SER A 136 11.86 -12.64 -2.21
N SER A 137 12.07 -11.63 -2.96
CA SER A 137 11.46 -11.55 -4.22
C SER A 137 12.09 -12.59 -5.11
N GLY A 138 13.38 -12.68 -5.10
CA GLY A 138 14.05 -13.61 -5.94
C GLY A 138 13.67 -15.02 -5.67
N PRO A 139 13.81 -15.43 -4.49
CA PRO A 139 13.53 -16.80 -4.17
C PRO A 139 12.13 -17.19 -4.53
N LEU A 140 11.24 -16.31 -4.34
CA LEU A 140 9.90 -16.63 -4.63
C LEU A 140 9.78 -16.93 -6.05
N VAL A 141 10.37 -16.14 -6.82
CA VAL A 141 10.29 -16.33 -8.19
C VAL A 141 10.94 -17.60 -8.50
N ASP A 142 12.08 -17.82 -7.98
CA ASP A 142 12.75 -19.02 -8.24
C ASP A 142 11.93 -20.16 -7.90
N MET A 143 11.32 -20.09 -6.86
CA MET A 143 10.56 -21.21 -6.51
C MET A 143 9.55 -21.43 -7.45
N ALA A 144 9.01 -20.45 -7.85
CA ALA A 144 7.95 -20.58 -8.73
C ALA A 144 8.53 -21.24 -9.88
N GLU A 145 9.67 -20.80 -10.26
CA GLU A 145 10.16 -21.35 -11.33
C GLU A 145 10.70 -22.54 -11.13
N ALA A 146 11.32 -22.73 -10.08
CA ALA A 146 11.87 -23.96 -9.84
C ALA A 146 10.74 -24.87 -9.98
N VAL A 147 9.76 -24.49 -9.49
CA VAL A 147 8.62 -25.27 -9.59
C VAL A 147 8.28 -25.40 -10.94
N ARG A 148 8.18 -24.40 -11.62
CA ARG A 148 7.70 -24.49 -12.85
C ARG A 148 8.71 -24.95 -13.68
N GLY A 149 9.71 -24.55 -13.50
CA GLY A 149 10.64 -24.95 -14.35
C GLY A 149 11.18 -26.15 -13.87
N GLY A 150 10.88 -26.29 -12.82
CA GLY A 150 11.52 -27.41 -12.38
C GLY A 150 11.71 -26.97 -12.43
#